data_2a4cb38e07d482ad766471f6497212bf
#
_entry.id   2a4cb38e07d482ad766471f6497212bf
#
_cell.length_a   1.000
_cell.length_b   1.000
_cell.length_c   1.000
_cell.angle_alpha   90.00
_cell.angle_beta   90.00
_cell.angle_gamma   90.00
#
_symmetry.space_group_name_H-M   'P 1'
#
loop_
_entity.id
_entity.type
_entity.pdbx_description
1 polymer ?
#
loop_
_entity_poly.entity_id
_entity_poly.type
_entity_poly.pdbx_seq_one_letter_code
_entity_poly.pdbx_strand_id
1 'polypeptide(L)'
;LGMVDALAAAGIPAFGPDKAAARIEASKVFSKDLMKKYGIPTAKYETFDDPAKVMEYIKAEGKYPVVIKADGLALGKGVLICENEEQAAEGVKEIMLDKKFGASGNHVVVEEFLTGPEVSVLSFTDGKVVKPMVSSMDHKRANDHDTGLNTGGMGTVAPNPYYTPEIAAECMEKIFLPTIHAMNAEGCPFKGCLYFGLMLTPDGPKVIEYNCRFGDPETQVVLPLLESDLLKIMAVSYTHLTLPTIR
;
A
#
# COMPACT_ATOMS: atom_id res chain seq x y z
N LEU A 1 9.85 4.66 12.16
CA LEU A 1 9.77 3.20 12.24
C LEU A 1 10.43 2.71 13.53
N GLY A 2 9.84 1.66 14.17
CA GLY A 2 10.36 1.12 15.44
C GLY A 2 9.73 1.70 16.71
N MET A 3 8.62 2.43 16.60
CA MET A 3 7.90 2.93 17.79
C MET A 3 7.35 1.76 18.63
N VAL A 4 6.76 0.75 17.99
CA VAL A 4 6.23 -0.45 18.65
C VAL A 4 7.34 -1.21 19.36
N ASP A 5 8.51 -1.34 18.73
CA ASP A 5 9.69 -1.99 19.32
C ASP A 5 10.17 -1.22 20.58
N ALA A 6 10.22 0.10 20.50
CA ALA A 6 10.62 0.94 21.64
C ALA A 6 9.61 0.87 22.79
N LEU A 7 8.30 0.85 22.49
CA LEU A 7 7.27 0.70 23.51
C LEU A 7 7.31 -0.69 24.14
N ALA A 8 7.50 -1.75 23.32
CA ALA A 8 7.64 -3.11 23.82
C ALA A 8 8.87 -3.26 24.75
N ALA A 9 10.01 -2.64 24.40
CA ALA A 9 11.20 -2.61 25.25
C ALA A 9 10.96 -1.89 26.59
N ALA A 10 10.03 -0.94 26.60
CA ALA A 10 9.59 -0.24 27.82
C ALA A 10 8.46 -0.96 28.58
N GLY A 11 8.02 -2.15 28.12
CA GLY A 11 6.90 -2.90 28.71
C GLY A 11 5.53 -2.28 28.47
N ILE A 12 5.40 -1.41 27.47
CA ILE A 12 4.16 -0.71 27.12
C ILE A 12 3.49 -1.44 25.94
N PRO A 13 2.27 -1.98 26.13
CA PRO A 13 1.50 -2.58 25.04
C PRO A 13 1.23 -1.57 23.92
N ALA A 14 1.42 -1.98 22.66
CA ALA A 14 1.19 -1.11 21.53
C ALA A 14 0.52 -1.89 20.39
N PHE A 15 -0.52 -1.30 19.80
CA PHE A 15 -1.17 -1.81 18.60
C PHE A 15 -0.45 -1.26 17.35
N GLY A 16 0.11 -2.16 16.57
CA GLY A 16 0.80 -1.83 15.32
C GLY A 16 1.91 -2.82 14.98
N PRO A 17 2.50 -2.73 13.78
CA PRO A 17 3.61 -3.57 13.39
C PRO A 17 4.92 -3.15 14.05
N ASP A 18 5.79 -4.10 14.28
CA ASP A 18 7.19 -3.82 14.62
C ASP A 18 7.95 -3.24 13.42
N LYS A 19 9.20 -2.85 13.63
CA LYS A 19 10.04 -2.26 12.58
C LYS A 19 10.25 -3.21 11.39
N ALA A 20 10.35 -4.50 11.64
CA ALA A 20 10.57 -5.49 10.58
C ALA A 20 9.33 -5.63 9.70
N ALA A 21 8.13 -5.72 10.29
CA ALA A 21 6.87 -5.81 9.56
C ALA A 21 6.49 -4.48 8.87
N ALA A 22 6.76 -3.32 9.51
CA ALA A 22 6.50 -2.02 8.92
C ALA A 22 7.31 -1.72 7.65
N ARG A 23 8.29 -2.56 7.33
CA ARG A 23 9.07 -2.48 6.09
C ARG A 23 8.22 -2.66 4.84
N ILE A 24 7.05 -3.32 4.93
CA ILE A 24 6.14 -3.50 3.79
C ILE A 24 5.60 -2.16 3.24
N GLU A 25 5.50 -1.12 4.08
CA GLU A 25 5.22 0.26 3.66
C GLU A 25 6.51 1.04 3.42
N ALA A 26 7.51 0.86 4.28
CA ALA A 26 8.71 1.67 4.30
C ALA A 26 9.63 1.45 3.11
N SER A 27 9.56 0.29 2.44
CA SER A 27 10.32 -0.02 1.22
C SER A 27 9.39 -0.59 0.16
N LYS A 28 9.21 0.17 -0.91
CA LYS A 28 8.45 -0.26 -2.08
C LYS A 28 9.14 -1.42 -2.81
N VAL A 29 10.46 -1.41 -2.82
CA VAL A 29 11.28 -2.52 -3.36
C VAL A 29 10.95 -3.80 -2.60
N PHE A 30 11.05 -3.79 -1.26
CA PHE A 30 10.70 -4.96 -0.45
C PHE A 30 9.27 -5.43 -0.69
N SER A 31 8.31 -4.51 -0.71
CA SER A 31 6.90 -4.81 -0.94
C SER A 31 6.68 -5.48 -2.31
N LYS A 32 7.32 -4.96 -3.36
CA LYS A 32 7.22 -5.51 -4.71
C LYS A 32 7.88 -6.90 -4.82
N ASP A 33 9.06 -7.07 -4.26
CA ASP A 33 9.77 -8.35 -4.27
C ASP A 33 8.99 -9.41 -3.48
N LEU A 34 8.37 -9.02 -2.34
CA LEU A 34 7.46 -9.87 -1.59
C LEU A 34 6.28 -10.32 -2.47
N MET A 35 5.60 -9.39 -3.12
CA MET A 35 4.47 -9.70 -3.99
C MET A 35 4.86 -10.63 -5.14
N LYS A 36 5.98 -10.35 -5.81
CA LYS A 36 6.52 -11.18 -6.89
C LYS A 36 6.85 -12.60 -6.41
N LYS A 37 7.55 -12.72 -5.27
CA LYS A 37 7.96 -13.99 -4.69
C LYS A 37 6.78 -14.89 -4.30
N TYR A 38 5.71 -14.31 -3.80
CA TYR A 38 4.54 -15.05 -3.30
C TYR A 38 3.33 -15.03 -4.24
N GLY A 39 3.50 -14.52 -5.47
CA GLY A 39 2.47 -14.52 -6.49
C GLY A 39 1.27 -13.60 -6.18
N ILE A 40 1.48 -12.54 -5.39
CA ILE A 40 0.44 -11.57 -5.06
C ILE A 40 0.26 -10.62 -6.24
N PRO A 41 -0.97 -10.44 -6.78
CA PRO A 41 -1.20 -9.58 -7.94
C PRO A 41 -0.82 -8.12 -7.69
N THR A 42 0.04 -7.58 -8.53
CA THR A 42 0.46 -6.18 -8.54
C THR A 42 0.86 -5.75 -9.95
N ALA A 43 1.11 -4.47 -10.17
CA ALA A 43 1.63 -3.95 -11.43
C ALA A 43 2.95 -4.62 -11.81
N LYS A 44 3.16 -4.87 -13.12
CA LYS A 44 4.49 -5.25 -13.64
C LYS A 44 5.48 -4.17 -13.25
N TYR A 45 6.64 -4.56 -12.75
CA TYR A 45 7.64 -3.62 -12.24
C TYR A 45 9.06 -4.11 -12.45
N GLU A 46 9.99 -3.16 -12.40
CA GLU A 46 11.43 -3.38 -12.21
C GLU A 46 12.00 -2.36 -11.22
N THR A 47 13.12 -2.71 -10.59
CA THR A 47 13.79 -1.88 -9.57
C THR A 47 15.16 -1.46 -10.02
N PHE A 48 15.54 -0.23 -9.73
CA PHE A 48 16.80 0.35 -10.18
C PHE A 48 17.45 1.22 -9.11
N ASP A 49 18.79 1.25 -9.14
CA ASP A 49 19.66 2.13 -8.35
C ASP A 49 20.51 3.05 -9.24
N ASP A 50 20.40 2.90 -10.57
CA ASP A 50 21.13 3.65 -11.58
C ASP A 50 20.16 4.41 -12.50
N PRO A 51 20.21 5.76 -12.55
CA PRO A 51 19.33 6.57 -13.39
C PRO A 51 19.41 6.25 -14.89
N ALA A 52 20.60 5.87 -15.39
CA ALA A 52 20.76 5.55 -16.80
C ALA A 52 20.02 4.26 -17.15
N LYS A 53 20.10 3.25 -16.29
CA LYS A 53 19.37 1.98 -16.46
C LYS A 53 17.85 2.16 -16.38
N VAL A 54 17.36 3.08 -15.54
CA VAL A 54 15.92 3.44 -15.51
C VAL A 54 15.47 3.91 -16.88
N MET A 55 16.20 4.86 -17.46
CA MET A 55 15.83 5.44 -18.75
C MET A 55 15.98 4.44 -19.90
N GLU A 56 17.01 3.58 -19.86
CA GLU A 56 17.16 2.49 -20.82
C GLU A 56 15.96 1.52 -20.79
N TYR A 57 15.53 1.12 -19.60
CA TYR A 57 14.38 0.25 -19.42
C TYR A 57 13.07 0.89 -19.91
N ILE A 58 12.80 2.14 -19.52
CA ILE A 58 11.60 2.86 -19.93
C ILE A 58 11.53 3.00 -21.45
N LYS A 59 12.65 3.34 -22.10
CA LYS A 59 12.76 3.43 -23.56
C LYS A 59 12.54 2.09 -24.24
N ALA A 60 13.10 1.02 -23.70
CA ALA A 60 12.95 -0.33 -24.23
C ALA A 60 11.49 -0.83 -24.14
N GLU A 61 10.79 -0.58 -23.04
CA GLU A 61 9.37 -0.91 -22.90
C GLU A 61 8.48 -0.06 -23.83
N GLY A 62 8.81 1.22 -24.04
CA GLY A 62 8.13 2.14 -24.96
C GLY A 62 6.64 2.35 -24.67
N LYS A 63 6.22 2.10 -23.41
CA LYS A 63 4.81 2.18 -22.98
C LYS A 63 4.61 3.34 -22.03
N TYR A 64 3.61 4.16 -22.31
CA TYR A 64 3.20 5.28 -21.48
C TYR A 64 1.67 5.25 -21.25
N PRO A 65 1.18 5.80 -20.11
CA PRO A 65 1.96 6.33 -19.00
C PRO A 65 2.82 5.27 -18.30
N VAL A 66 3.91 5.70 -17.65
CA VAL A 66 4.73 4.86 -16.78
C VAL A 66 4.76 5.46 -15.37
N VAL A 67 4.83 4.63 -14.34
CA VAL A 67 4.86 5.10 -12.95
C VAL A 67 6.25 4.90 -12.37
N ILE A 68 6.84 5.97 -11.83
CA ILE A 68 8.14 5.95 -11.15
C ILE A 68 7.92 6.26 -9.67
N LYS A 69 8.34 5.35 -8.79
CA LYS A 69 8.18 5.49 -7.34
C LYS A 69 9.53 5.52 -6.65
N ALA A 70 9.80 6.53 -5.84
CA ALA A 70 10.94 6.53 -4.93
C ALA A 70 10.76 5.44 -3.87
N ASP A 71 11.83 4.70 -3.52
CA ASP A 71 11.81 3.72 -2.44
C ASP A 71 11.84 4.43 -1.08
N GLY A 72 10.85 4.19 -0.25
CA GLY A 72 10.75 4.79 1.09
C GLY A 72 9.52 5.66 1.32
N LEU A 73 9.47 6.24 2.52
CA LEU A 73 8.37 7.08 3.01
C LEU A 73 8.49 8.52 2.47
N ALA A 74 8.21 8.73 1.20
CA ALA A 74 8.27 10.05 0.57
C ALA A 74 7.00 10.90 0.83
N LEU A 75 6.29 10.67 1.94
CA LEU A 75 5.06 11.38 2.35
C LEU A 75 3.98 11.42 1.24
N GLY A 76 3.85 10.33 0.49
CA GLY A 76 2.90 10.22 -0.63
C GLY A 76 3.31 11.01 -1.89
N LYS A 77 4.41 11.76 -1.85
CA LYS A 77 4.86 12.64 -2.97
C LYS A 77 5.89 11.99 -3.88
N GLY A 78 6.41 10.82 -3.52
CA GLY A 78 7.45 10.12 -4.26
C GLY A 78 6.91 9.21 -5.38
N VAL A 79 5.72 9.47 -5.90
CA VAL A 79 5.09 8.74 -7.01
C VAL A 79 4.84 9.71 -8.16
N LEU A 80 5.45 9.43 -9.30
CA LEU A 80 5.31 10.22 -10.52
C LEU A 80 4.67 9.37 -11.62
N ILE A 81 3.62 9.90 -12.24
CA ILE A 81 3.00 9.32 -13.43
C ILE A 81 3.53 10.12 -14.61
N CYS A 82 4.24 9.48 -15.50
CA CYS A 82 4.92 10.11 -16.63
C CYS A 82 4.24 9.69 -17.94
N GLU A 83 3.65 10.66 -18.62
CA GLU A 83 2.88 10.48 -19.85
C GLU A 83 3.77 10.28 -21.10
N ASN A 84 5.06 10.56 -20.99
CA ASN A 84 6.02 10.48 -22.08
C ASN A 84 7.47 10.37 -21.55
N GLU A 85 8.42 10.16 -22.47
CA GLU A 85 9.84 10.01 -22.15
C GLU A 85 10.45 11.26 -21.47
N GLU A 86 10.02 12.44 -21.86
CA GLU A 86 10.56 13.69 -21.35
C GLU A 86 10.18 13.88 -19.86
N GLN A 87 8.92 13.60 -19.52
CA GLN A 87 8.45 13.60 -18.12
C GLN A 87 9.13 12.50 -17.31
N ALA A 88 9.37 11.33 -17.89
CA ALA A 88 10.07 10.25 -17.21
C ALA A 88 11.52 10.64 -16.91
N ALA A 89 12.23 11.27 -17.85
CA ALA A 89 13.61 11.74 -17.67
C ALA A 89 13.69 12.82 -16.56
N GLU A 90 12.76 13.78 -16.56
CA GLU A 90 12.69 14.78 -15.49
C GLU A 90 12.37 14.15 -14.14
N GLY A 91 11.44 13.20 -14.09
CA GLY A 91 11.10 12.45 -12.86
C GLY A 91 12.27 11.67 -12.30
N VAL A 92 13.02 10.97 -13.15
CA VAL A 92 14.24 10.25 -12.73
C VAL A 92 15.29 11.22 -12.20
N LYS A 93 15.50 12.37 -12.86
CA LYS A 93 16.40 13.42 -12.40
C LYS A 93 15.98 13.94 -11.03
N GLU A 94 14.72 14.32 -10.86
CA GLU A 94 14.18 14.85 -9.61
C GLU A 94 14.36 13.86 -8.42
N ILE A 95 14.05 12.59 -8.64
CA ILE A 95 14.12 11.56 -7.60
C ILE A 95 15.58 11.14 -7.33
N MET A 96 16.33 10.75 -8.36
CA MET A 96 17.59 10.04 -8.19
C MET A 96 18.81 10.95 -8.20
N LEU A 97 18.81 12.06 -8.97
CA LEU A 97 19.94 12.97 -9.08
C LEU A 97 19.82 14.14 -8.11
N ASP A 98 18.70 14.85 -8.17
CA ASP A 98 18.48 16.02 -7.31
C ASP A 98 18.11 15.63 -5.85
N LYS A 99 17.86 14.32 -5.61
CA LYS A 99 17.57 13.76 -4.30
C LYS A 99 16.44 14.47 -3.57
N LYS A 100 15.40 14.90 -4.28
CA LYS A 100 14.26 15.62 -3.71
C LYS A 100 13.62 14.90 -2.50
N PHE A 101 13.72 13.57 -2.47
CA PHE A 101 13.21 12.72 -1.38
C PHE A 101 14.36 12.15 -0.50
N GLY A 102 15.54 12.76 -0.52
CA GLY A 102 16.69 12.31 0.25
C GLY A 102 17.11 10.88 -0.10
N ALA A 103 17.41 10.06 0.92
CA ALA A 103 17.84 8.67 0.75
C ALA A 103 16.77 7.78 0.06
N SER A 104 15.48 8.13 0.12
CA SER A 104 14.42 7.43 -0.59
C SER A 104 14.56 7.46 -2.12
N GLY A 105 15.32 8.41 -2.65
CA GLY A 105 15.65 8.50 -4.08
C GLY A 105 16.89 7.68 -4.50
N ASN A 106 17.47 6.86 -3.62
CA ASN A 106 18.59 6.00 -4.01
C ASN A 106 18.16 4.80 -4.85
N HIS A 107 16.93 4.33 -4.63
CA HIS A 107 16.31 3.26 -5.39
C HIS A 107 14.96 3.73 -5.90
N VAL A 108 14.58 3.26 -7.08
CA VAL A 108 13.26 3.52 -7.66
C VAL A 108 12.61 2.22 -8.12
N VAL A 109 11.29 2.21 -8.07
CA VAL A 109 10.47 1.18 -8.69
C VAL A 109 9.81 1.81 -9.91
N VAL A 110 9.98 1.19 -11.07
CA VAL A 110 9.30 1.56 -12.32
C VAL A 110 8.18 0.56 -12.54
N GLU A 111 6.95 1.04 -12.69
CA GLU A 111 5.76 0.20 -12.80
C GLU A 111 4.95 0.54 -14.06
N GLU A 112 4.24 -0.47 -14.59
CA GLU A 112 3.15 -0.23 -15.54
C GLU A 112 2.07 0.64 -14.89
N PHE A 113 1.45 1.50 -15.69
CA PHE A 113 0.32 2.28 -15.23
C PHE A 113 -0.94 1.40 -15.23
N LEU A 114 -1.54 1.22 -14.06
CA LEU A 114 -2.79 0.49 -13.89
C LEU A 114 -3.98 1.42 -14.09
N THR A 115 -5.06 0.89 -14.66
CA THR A 115 -6.32 1.60 -14.87
C THR A 115 -7.47 0.84 -14.23
N GLY A 116 -8.41 1.57 -13.64
CA GLY A 116 -9.59 1.01 -12.98
C GLY A 116 -9.99 1.84 -11.75
N PRO A 117 -11.08 1.49 -11.07
CA PRO A 117 -11.43 2.07 -9.79
C PRO A 117 -10.42 1.73 -8.70
N GLU A 118 -10.02 2.72 -7.91
CA GLU A 118 -9.23 2.50 -6.70
C GLU A 118 -10.13 2.03 -5.55
N VAL A 119 -9.58 1.14 -4.72
CA VAL A 119 -10.23 0.61 -3.53
C VAL A 119 -9.25 0.61 -2.38
N SER A 120 -9.70 1.14 -1.24
CA SER A 120 -8.97 1.08 0.02
C SER A 120 -9.64 0.03 0.93
N VAL A 121 -8.87 -0.95 1.39
CA VAL A 121 -9.34 -1.94 2.36
C VAL A 121 -8.42 -1.96 3.56
N LEU A 122 -8.90 -1.43 4.67
CA LEU A 122 -8.22 -1.50 5.95
C LEU A 122 -8.54 -2.85 6.60
N SER A 123 -7.54 -3.52 7.14
CA SER A 123 -7.72 -4.86 7.71
C SER A 123 -7.03 -4.97 9.06
N PHE A 124 -7.71 -5.56 10.04
CA PHE A 124 -7.08 -5.97 11.29
C PHE A 124 -6.39 -7.32 11.11
N THR A 125 -5.21 -7.47 11.70
CA THR A 125 -4.50 -8.75 11.74
C THR A 125 -3.67 -8.90 13.00
N ASP A 126 -3.56 -10.14 13.46
CA ASP A 126 -2.68 -10.57 14.56
C ASP A 126 -1.43 -11.32 14.04
N GLY A 127 -1.22 -11.33 12.73
CA GLY A 127 -0.18 -12.09 12.06
C GLY A 127 -0.61 -13.49 11.60
N LYS A 128 -1.80 -13.96 11.97
CA LYS A 128 -2.36 -15.27 11.56
C LYS A 128 -3.68 -15.13 10.83
N VAL A 129 -4.54 -14.25 11.33
CA VAL A 129 -5.86 -13.98 10.79
C VAL A 129 -5.86 -12.59 10.21
N VAL A 130 -6.54 -12.39 9.09
CA VAL A 130 -6.82 -11.07 8.51
C VAL A 130 -8.33 -10.87 8.46
N LYS A 131 -8.80 -9.72 8.97
CA LYS A 131 -10.20 -9.31 9.01
C LYS A 131 -10.35 -7.96 8.33
N PRO A 132 -10.75 -7.93 7.05
CA PRO A 132 -11.01 -6.69 6.35
C PRO A 132 -12.20 -5.95 6.99
N MET A 133 -12.06 -4.63 7.06
CA MET A 133 -13.18 -3.73 7.34
C MET A 133 -13.96 -3.46 6.05
N VAL A 134 -15.03 -2.68 6.14
CA VAL A 134 -15.76 -2.22 4.96
C VAL A 134 -14.80 -1.47 4.02
N SER A 135 -14.94 -1.71 2.72
CA SER A 135 -14.11 -1.04 1.71
C SER A 135 -14.47 0.44 1.59
N SER A 136 -13.49 1.25 1.20
CA SER A 136 -13.70 2.67 0.94
C SER A 136 -13.08 3.10 -0.37
N MET A 137 -13.44 4.29 -0.83
CA MET A 137 -12.89 4.92 -2.02
C MET A 137 -12.53 6.36 -1.69
N ASP A 138 -11.23 6.66 -1.74
CA ASP A 138 -10.70 7.99 -1.55
C ASP A 138 -10.66 8.75 -2.89
N HIS A 139 -10.96 10.05 -2.86
CA HIS A 139 -10.90 10.96 -3.99
C HIS A 139 -9.70 11.88 -3.80
N LYS A 140 -8.60 11.57 -4.46
CA LYS A 140 -7.29 12.22 -4.26
C LYS A 140 -7.08 13.44 -5.15
N ARG A 141 -7.73 13.50 -6.31
CA ARG A 141 -7.53 14.58 -7.28
C ARG A 141 -8.18 15.89 -6.84
N ALA A 142 -7.46 16.99 -7.05
CA ALA A 142 -7.89 18.32 -6.57
C ALA A 142 -9.05 18.95 -7.37
N ASN A 143 -9.22 18.55 -8.63
CA ASN A 143 -10.20 19.15 -9.55
C ASN A 143 -11.30 18.17 -9.94
N ASP A 144 -12.37 18.70 -10.52
CA ASP A 144 -13.48 17.92 -11.06
C ASP A 144 -13.03 16.89 -12.10
N HIS A 145 -13.84 15.84 -12.27
CA HIS A 145 -13.60 14.72 -13.21
C HIS A 145 -12.28 13.98 -12.97
N ASP A 146 -11.87 13.86 -11.71
CA ASP A 146 -10.65 13.15 -11.30
C ASP A 146 -9.39 13.68 -11.99
N THR A 147 -9.25 15.02 -12.06
CA THR A 147 -8.12 15.72 -12.67
C THR A 147 -7.32 16.56 -11.67
N GLY A 148 -6.18 17.07 -12.10
CA GLY A 148 -5.30 17.89 -11.27
C GLY A 148 -4.31 17.10 -10.45
N LEU A 149 -3.67 17.74 -9.48
CA LEU A 149 -2.67 17.14 -8.61
C LEU A 149 -3.32 16.23 -7.55
N ASN A 150 -2.60 15.19 -7.16
CA ASN A 150 -2.99 14.39 -6.00
C ASN A 150 -2.88 15.22 -4.72
N THR A 151 -3.90 15.11 -3.87
CA THR A 151 -3.96 15.70 -2.52
C THR A 151 -3.81 14.60 -1.46
N GLY A 152 -3.92 14.96 -0.20
CA GLY A 152 -4.01 14.01 0.91
C GLY A 152 -5.38 13.32 1.04
N GLY A 153 -6.33 13.66 0.16
CA GLY A 153 -7.72 13.18 0.14
C GLY A 153 -8.69 14.35 0.17
N MET A 154 -9.55 14.45 -0.87
CA MET A 154 -10.60 15.47 -0.96
C MET A 154 -11.91 15.01 -0.31
N GLY A 155 -12.04 13.72 -0.09
CA GLY A 155 -13.18 13.06 0.52
C GLY A 155 -13.16 11.57 0.24
N THR A 156 -13.89 10.81 1.04
CA THR A 156 -13.97 9.36 0.90
C THR A 156 -15.38 8.86 1.13
N VAL A 157 -15.72 7.75 0.49
CA VAL A 157 -17.01 7.07 0.66
C VAL A 157 -16.79 5.62 1.09
N ALA A 158 -17.69 5.10 1.92
CA ALA A 158 -17.76 3.70 2.30
C ALA A 158 -19.25 3.26 2.39
N PRO A 159 -19.60 2.06 1.89
CA PRO A 159 -18.76 1.11 1.14
C PRO A 159 -18.35 1.64 -0.24
N ASN A 160 -17.25 1.11 -0.78
CA ASN A 160 -16.85 1.37 -2.16
C ASN A 160 -17.85 0.71 -3.13
N PRO A 161 -18.47 1.46 -4.06
CA PRO A 161 -19.52 0.92 -4.92
C PRO A 161 -19.05 -0.11 -5.95
N TYR A 162 -17.76 -0.17 -6.21
CA TYR A 162 -17.15 -1.11 -7.16
C TYR A 162 -16.65 -2.40 -6.51
N TYR A 163 -16.60 -2.44 -5.17
CA TYR A 163 -16.05 -3.57 -4.42
C TYR A 163 -17.16 -4.57 -4.05
N THR A 164 -17.46 -5.48 -4.99
CA THR A 164 -18.51 -6.48 -4.82
C THR A 164 -18.08 -7.64 -3.89
N PRO A 165 -19.02 -8.47 -3.38
CA PRO A 165 -18.67 -9.66 -2.62
C PRO A 165 -17.75 -10.64 -3.34
N GLU A 166 -17.88 -10.76 -4.67
CA GLU A 166 -17.03 -11.63 -5.50
C GLU A 166 -15.60 -11.10 -5.53
N ILE A 167 -15.42 -9.79 -5.73
CA ILE A 167 -14.11 -9.12 -5.69
C ILE A 167 -13.51 -9.23 -4.29
N ALA A 168 -14.32 -9.10 -3.24
CA ALA A 168 -13.86 -9.25 -1.86
C ALA A 168 -13.33 -10.68 -1.59
N ALA A 169 -14.02 -11.69 -2.10
CA ALA A 169 -13.57 -13.09 -2.02
C ALA A 169 -12.26 -13.30 -2.78
N GLU A 170 -12.15 -12.76 -3.99
CA GLU A 170 -10.92 -12.83 -4.79
C GLU A 170 -9.75 -12.12 -4.09
N CYS A 171 -9.97 -10.92 -3.54
CA CYS A 171 -8.96 -10.20 -2.76
C CYS A 171 -8.52 -11.00 -1.53
N MET A 172 -9.46 -11.65 -0.83
CA MET A 172 -9.12 -12.49 0.32
C MET A 172 -8.21 -13.64 -0.08
N GLU A 173 -8.55 -14.36 -1.16
CA GLU A 173 -7.82 -15.54 -1.62
C GLU A 173 -6.46 -15.19 -2.24
N LYS A 174 -6.41 -14.16 -3.11
CA LYS A 174 -5.23 -13.87 -3.92
C LYS A 174 -4.32 -12.79 -3.34
N ILE A 175 -4.82 -11.96 -2.41
CA ILE A 175 -4.07 -10.82 -1.89
C ILE A 175 -3.91 -10.88 -0.37
N PHE A 176 -5.02 -10.87 0.40
CA PHE A 176 -4.93 -10.65 1.84
C PHE A 176 -4.28 -11.82 2.57
N LEU A 177 -4.78 -13.03 2.39
CA LEU A 177 -4.18 -14.22 2.98
C LEU A 177 -2.76 -14.47 2.49
N PRO A 178 -2.45 -14.41 1.18
CA PRO A 178 -1.07 -14.52 0.69
C PRO A 178 -0.13 -13.48 1.28
N THR A 179 -0.57 -12.23 1.49
CA THR A 179 0.25 -11.18 2.12
C THR A 179 0.63 -11.56 3.55
N ILE A 180 -0.33 -12.00 4.37
CA ILE A 180 -0.06 -12.41 5.75
C ILE A 180 0.85 -13.63 5.80
N HIS A 181 0.63 -14.61 4.92
CA HIS A 181 1.49 -15.79 4.80
C HIS A 181 2.92 -15.41 4.37
N ALA A 182 3.06 -14.50 3.40
CA ALA A 182 4.35 -14.02 2.92
C ALA A 182 5.14 -13.32 4.04
N MET A 183 4.49 -12.42 4.78
CA MET A 183 5.12 -11.72 5.91
C MET A 183 5.59 -12.70 7.00
N ASN A 184 4.81 -13.73 7.30
CA ASN A 184 5.22 -14.77 8.23
C ASN A 184 6.40 -15.59 7.70
N ALA A 185 6.39 -15.96 6.41
CA ALA A 185 7.46 -16.73 5.79
C ALA A 185 8.79 -15.95 5.73
N GLU A 186 8.72 -14.60 5.62
CA GLU A 186 9.89 -13.70 5.69
C GLU A 186 10.32 -13.40 7.14
N GLY A 187 9.70 -14.02 8.14
CA GLY A 187 10.05 -13.83 9.56
C GLY A 187 9.67 -12.44 10.13
N CYS A 188 8.76 -11.74 9.49
CA CYS A 188 8.26 -10.44 9.92
C CYS A 188 6.72 -10.39 9.99
N PRO A 189 6.11 -11.17 10.91
CA PRO A 189 4.66 -11.25 11.04
C PRO A 189 4.05 -9.89 11.31
N PHE A 190 3.05 -9.51 10.50
CA PHE A 190 2.40 -8.22 10.64
C PHE A 190 1.25 -8.28 11.64
N LYS A 191 1.26 -7.38 12.61
CA LYS A 191 0.17 -7.17 13.57
C LYS A 191 -0.29 -5.73 13.53
N GLY A 192 -1.59 -5.50 13.63
CA GLY A 192 -2.14 -4.15 13.63
C GLY A 192 -3.15 -3.91 12.51
N CYS A 193 -3.20 -2.68 12.03
CA CYS A 193 -3.99 -2.29 10.88
C CYS A 193 -3.11 -2.28 9.63
N LEU A 194 -3.38 -3.21 8.70
CA LEU A 194 -2.76 -3.22 7.37
C LEU A 194 -3.76 -2.67 6.36
N TYR A 195 -3.39 -1.60 5.69
CA TYR A 195 -4.15 -0.98 4.62
C TYR A 195 -3.66 -1.54 3.29
N PHE A 196 -4.59 -2.06 2.50
CA PHE A 196 -4.39 -2.50 1.14
C PHE A 196 -4.95 -1.44 0.18
N GLY A 197 -4.07 -0.77 -0.57
CA GLY A 197 -4.43 0.06 -1.71
C GLY A 197 -4.52 -0.80 -2.96
N LEU A 198 -5.69 -0.88 -3.55
CA LEU A 198 -5.99 -1.76 -4.68
C LEU A 198 -6.46 -0.98 -5.90
N MET A 199 -6.17 -1.52 -7.09
CA MET A 199 -6.79 -1.13 -8.36
C MET A 199 -7.60 -2.30 -8.87
N LEU A 200 -8.88 -2.08 -9.20
CA LEU A 200 -9.73 -3.08 -9.84
C LEU A 200 -9.50 -3.00 -11.35
N THR A 201 -8.56 -3.77 -11.84
CA THR A 201 -8.23 -3.81 -13.27
C THR A 201 -9.13 -4.79 -14.02
N PRO A 202 -9.18 -4.74 -15.38
CA PRO A 202 -9.89 -5.76 -16.19
C PRO A 202 -9.39 -7.19 -15.94
N ASP A 203 -8.13 -7.36 -15.50
CA ASP A 203 -7.52 -8.66 -15.21
C ASP A 203 -7.70 -9.09 -13.73
N GLY A 204 -8.50 -8.37 -12.95
CA GLY A 204 -8.74 -8.60 -11.53
C GLY A 204 -8.07 -7.56 -10.62
N PRO A 205 -8.23 -7.70 -9.30
CA PRO A 205 -7.67 -6.77 -8.33
C PRO A 205 -6.14 -6.90 -8.26
N LYS A 206 -5.45 -5.75 -8.27
CA LYS A 206 -3.99 -5.65 -8.10
C LYS A 206 -3.64 -4.70 -6.97
N VAL A 207 -2.60 -5.03 -6.21
CA VAL A 207 -2.09 -4.16 -5.14
C VAL A 207 -1.31 -3.00 -5.74
N ILE A 208 -1.69 -1.77 -5.37
CA ILE A 208 -0.96 -0.53 -5.68
C ILE A 208 0.11 -0.28 -4.62
N GLU A 209 -0.29 -0.40 -3.34
CA GLU A 209 0.57 -0.14 -2.18
C GLU A 209 0.00 -0.77 -0.90
N TYR A 210 0.87 -0.88 0.11
CA TYR A 210 0.49 -1.16 1.48
C TYR A 210 0.77 0.05 2.36
N ASN A 211 -0.07 0.24 3.40
CA ASN A 211 0.21 1.18 4.47
C ASN A 211 0.04 0.47 5.83
N CYS A 212 0.94 0.75 6.77
CA CYS A 212 1.02 0.08 8.07
C CYS A 212 0.24 0.82 9.16
N ARG A 213 -0.89 1.39 8.80
CA ARG A 213 -1.68 2.31 9.63
C ARG A 213 -3.11 2.40 9.14
N PHE A 214 -3.95 3.03 9.95
CA PHE A 214 -5.24 3.54 9.51
C PHE A 214 -5.05 4.60 8.41
N GLY A 215 -6.01 4.68 7.48
CA GLY A 215 -6.05 5.68 6.42
C GLY A 215 -6.59 7.02 6.90
N ASP A 216 -6.24 8.07 6.21
CA ASP A 216 -6.83 9.40 6.34
C ASP A 216 -7.07 9.92 4.91
N PRO A 217 -8.34 10.06 4.48
CA PRO A 217 -9.58 10.15 5.26
C PRO A 217 -10.41 8.84 5.42
N GLU A 218 -9.90 7.68 5.06
CA GLU A 218 -10.70 6.43 5.06
C GLU A 218 -11.20 6.05 6.46
N THR A 219 -10.43 6.30 7.50
CA THR A 219 -10.79 5.98 8.90
C THR A 219 -12.08 6.66 9.32
N GLN A 220 -12.29 7.89 8.87
CA GLN A 220 -13.45 8.71 9.23
C GLN A 220 -14.78 8.15 8.69
N VAL A 221 -14.74 7.33 7.64
CA VAL A 221 -15.93 6.70 7.07
C VAL A 221 -16.05 5.22 7.39
N VAL A 222 -14.92 4.56 7.69
CA VAL A 222 -14.89 3.10 7.95
C VAL A 222 -15.19 2.79 9.42
N LEU A 223 -14.58 3.51 10.36
CA LEU A 223 -14.77 3.23 11.80
C LEU A 223 -16.21 3.49 12.30
N PRO A 224 -16.96 4.49 11.82
CA PRO A 224 -18.37 4.63 12.18
C PRO A 224 -19.26 3.44 11.80
N LEU A 225 -18.83 2.62 10.84
CA LEU A 225 -19.53 1.40 10.40
C LEU A 225 -19.08 0.14 11.16
N LEU A 226 -18.11 0.28 12.08
CA LEU A 226 -17.61 -0.83 12.88
C LEU A 226 -18.57 -1.09 14.06
N GLU A 227 -19.24 -2.25 14.06
CA GLU A 227 -20.14 -2.66 15.14
C GLU A 227 -19.41 -3.24 16.36
N SER A 228 -18.18 -3.69 16.19
CA SER A 228 -17.36 -4.29 17.23
C SER A 228 -16.62 -3.24 18.04
N ASP A 229 -16.34 -3.55 19.31
CA ASP A 229 -15.52 -2.71 20.19
C ASP A 229 -14.07 -2.62 19.68
N LEU A 230 -13.67 -1.44 19.20
CA LEU A 230 -12.36 -1.20 18.61
C LEU A 230 -11.22 -1.48 19.61
N LEU A 231 -11.39 -1.12 20.88
CA LEU A 231 -10.36 -1.38 21.91
C LEU A 231 -10.13 -2.87 22.11
N LYS A 232 -11.22 -3.67 22.12
CA LYS A 232 -11.12 -5.13 22.19
C LYS A 232 -10.39 -5.71 20.98
N ILE A 233 -10.71 -5.22 19.76
CA ILE A 233 -10.00 -5.66 18.55
C ILE A 233 -8.51 -5.35 18.66
N MET A 234 -8.14 -4.14 19.05
CA MET A 234 -6.73 -3.74 19.20
C MET A 234 -6.01 -4.60 20.26
N ALA A 235 -6.64 -4.84 21.40
CA ALA A 235 -6.07 -5.67 22.46
C ALA A 235 -5.87 -7.12 22.01
N VAL A 236 -6.82 -7.70 21.30
CA VAL A 236 -6.74 -9.06 20.76
C VAL A 236 -5.65 -9.18 19.70
N SER A 237 -5.55 -8.22 18.79
CA SER A 237 -4.51 -8.19 17.74
C SER A 237 -3.11 -8.12 18.32
N TYR A 238 -2.94 -7.43 19.46
CA TYR A 238 -1.67 -7.38 20.18
C TYR A 238 -1.33 -8.70 20.88
N THR A 239 -2.31 -9.36 21.53
CA THR A 239 -2.10 -10.52 22.43
C THR A 239 -2.16 -11.89 21.76
N HIS A 240 -2.40 -11.98 20.45
CA HIS A 240 -2.59 -13.23 19.68
C HIS A 240 -3.84 -14.04 20.02
N LEU A 241 -4.84 -13.44 20.57
CA LEU A 241 -6.12 -14.10 20.74
C LEU A 241 -6.89 -14.11 19.41
N THR A 242 -7.84 -15.02 19.27
CA THR A 242 -8.72 -15.07 18.09
C THR A 242 -9.52 -13.78 17.97
N LEU A 243 -9.44 -13.13 16.80
CA LEU A 243 -10.23 -11.93 16.54
C LEU A 243 -11.73 -12.22 16.64
N PRO A 244 -12.53 -11.38 17.30
CA PRO A 244 -13.98 -11.52 17.30
C PRO A 244 -14.49 -11.47 15.87
N THR A 245 -15.58 -12.18 15.61
CA THR A 245 -16.23 -12.14 14.30
C THR A 245 -16.72 -10.73 14.03
N ILE A 246 -16.17 -10.05 13.04
CA ILE A 246 -16.66 -8.79 12.54
C ILE A 246 -17.88 -9.12 11.68
N ARG A 247 -19.06 -8.66 12.09
CA ARG A 247 -20.29 -8.74 11.29
C ARG A 247 -20.52 -7.43 10.59
#